data_58b845c5fb4aa0f72133e073118faa10
#
_entry.id   58b845c5fb4aa0f72133e073118faa10
#
_cell.length_a   1.000
_cell.length_b   1.000
_cell.length_c   1.000
_cell.angle_alpha   90.00
_cell.angle_beta   90.00
_cell.angle_gamma   90.00
#
_symmetry.space_group_name_H-M   'P 1'
#
loop_
_entity.id
_entity.type
_entity.pdbx_description
1 polymer ?
#
loop_
_entity_poly.entity_id
_entity_poly.type
_entity_poly.pdbx_seq_one_letter_code
_entity_poly.pdbx_strand_id
1 'polypeptide(L)'
;MRFLFGLLKIFTTYVLLLLLLNCSNKLPSEISENNKPSEIIKLGDEAYEKGYFERAGDYYLEVNKYFPYSVEDELGLSKAVDAYYRARKFENSRLAASKFLSLYPESSKAQKVLYFRSKSFCDEIDIVERDQAAARDCISSFLAFLSLYPKSVSKKEAEKSISNAREFLVGQQLNVGKYYLKRNNPAAAIRRFKKIKETTKVSSFLPEVSYRLIESFLLLGLSSEAGSEEEYMRKKFSNSSWTDGATRLIDKSGLD
;
A
#
# COMPACT_ATOMS: atom_id res chain seq x y z
N MET A 1 12.31 -35.36 43.65
CA MET A 1 12.66 -34.29 42.69
C MET A 1 11.93 -34.37 41.34
N ARG A 2 11.84 -35.51 40.67
CA ARG A 2 11.15 -35.64 39.36
C ARG A 2 9.64 -35.32 39.39
N PHE A 3 8.94 -35.59 40.47
CA PHE A 3 7.49 -35.33 40.60
C PHE A 3 7.15 -33.83 40.72
N LEU A 4 8.01 -33.04 41.38
CA LEU A 4 7.83 -31.58 41.49
C LEU A 4 8.01 -30.86 40.17
N PHE A 5 8.96 -31.33 39.33
CA PHE A 5 9.17 -30.77 37.97
C PHE A 5 8.01 -31.06 37.01
N GLY A 6 7.32 -32.20 37.18
CA GLY A 6 6.12 -32.50 36.40
C GLY A 6 4.94 -31.58 36.73
N LEU A 7 4.70 -31.35 38.01
CA LEU A 7 3.63 -30.45 38.48
C LEU A 7 3.89 -28.98 38.07
N LEU A 8 5.14 -28.52 38.11
CA LEU A 8 5.49 -27.17 37.67
C LEU A 8 5.28 -26.98 36.17
N LYS A 9 5.59 -27.97 35.31
CA LYS A 9 5.34 -27.91 33.86
C LYS A 9 3.84 -27.88 33.56
N ILE A 10 3.04 -28.67 34.25
CA ILE A 10 1.57 -28.67 34.07
C ILE A 10 0.99 -27.32 34.51
N PHE A 11 1.46 -26.75 35.59
CA PHE A 11 1.00 -25.46 36.08
C PHE A 11 1.37 -24.32 35.11
N THR A 12 2.61 -24.31 34.56
CA THR A 12 3.03 -23.31 33.57
C THR A 12 2.27 -23.41 32.26
N THR A 13 1.97 -24.64 31.77
CA THR A 13 1.13 -24.82 30.56
C THR A 13 -0.30 -24.40 30.81
N TYR A 14 -0.86 -24.63 32.01
CA TYR A 14 -2.23 -24.20 32.33
C TYR A 14 -2.34 -22.69 32.46
N VAL A 15 -1.36 -22.01 33.07
CA VAL A 15 -1.30 -20.53 33.14
C VAL A 15 -1.12 -19.93 31.75
N LEU A 16 -0.30 -20.54 30.88
CA LEU A 16 -0.16 -20.07 29.48
C LEU A 16 -1.45 -20.26 28.66
N LEU A 17 -2.19 -21.35 28.92
CA LEU A 17 -3.48 -21.59 28.27
C LEU A 17 -4.56 -20.60 28.72
N LEU A 18 -4.54 -20.21 30.02
CA LEU A 18 -5.47 -19.19 30.55
C LEU A 18 -5.18 -17.79 30.01
N LEU A 19 -3.95 -17.46 29.67
CA LEU A 19 -3.57 -16.19 29.06
C LEU A 19 -4.03 -16.10 27.58
N LEU A 20 -4.21 -17.24 26.90
CA LEU A 20 -4.70 -17.28 25.51
C LEU A 20 -6.24 -17.15 25.42
N LEU A 21 -6.98 -17.32 26.51
CA LEU A 21 -8.44 -17.26 26.51
C LEU A 21 -9.00 -15.84 26.66
N ASN A 22 -8.16 -14.82 26.89
CA ASN A 22 -8.60 -13.45 27.19
C ASN A 22 -8.63 -12.51 25.97
N CYS A 23 -8.48 -13.00 24.74
CA CYS A 23 -8.67 -12.19 23.53
C CYS A 23 -10.06 -12.39 22.92
N SER A 24 -11.12 -12.19 23.71
CA SER A 24 -12.46 -11.99 23.15
C SER A 24 -12.59 -10.51 22.72
N ASN A 25 -12.37 -10.23 21.46
CA ASN A 25 -12.60 -8.91 20.82
C ASN A 25 -14.11 -8.63 20.61
N LYS A 26 -14.98 -9.20 21.44
CA LYS A 26 -16.42 -8.87 21.38
C LYS A 26 -16.64 -7.49 21.93
N LEU A 27 -17.36 -6.65 21.16
CA LEU A 27 -18.04 -5.47 21.71
C LEU A 27 -18.76 -5.87 23.00
N PRO A 28 -18.78 -5.01 24.04
CA PRO A 28 -19.67 -5.24 25.18
C PRO A 28 -21.07 -5.51 24.62
N SER A 29 -21.71 -6.56 25.09
CA SER A 29 -22.96 -7.12 24.58
C SER A 29 -24.22 -6.23 24.68
N GLU A 30 -24.06 -4.91 24.79
CA GLU A 30 -25.11 -4.01 25.23
C GLU A 30 -25.35 -2.78 24.33
N ILE A 31 -24.76 -2.67 23.14
CA ILE A 31 -25.17 -1.59 22.23
C ILE A 31 -26.45 -2.03 21.54
N SER A 32 -27.51 -1.23 21.73
CA SER A 32 -28.82 -1.44 21.16
C SER A 32 -29.42 -0.11 20.69
N GLU A 33 -30.56 -0.17 20.03
CA GLU A 33 -31.35 1.01 19.67
C GLU A 33 -31.81 1.88 20.87
N ASN A 34 -31.71 1.35 22.08
CA ASN A 34 -32.03 2.10 23.30
C ASN A 34 -30.92 3.04 23.78
N ASN A 35 -29.69 2.88 23.26
CA ASN A 35 -28.59 3.79 23.55
C ASN A 35 -28.77 5.11 22.79
N LYS A 36 -28.33 6.21 23.39
CA LYS A 36 -28.23 7.47 22.63
C LYS A 36 -27.05 7.42 21.68
N PRO A 37 -27.18 7.93 20.44
CA PRO A 37 -26.06 7.93 19.48
C PRO A 37 -24.80 8.62 20.03
N SER A 38 -24.95 9.69 20.82
CA SER A 38 -23.83 10.38 21.48
C SER A 38 -23.10 9.51 22.53
N GLU A 39 -23.80 8.58 23.19
CA GLU A 39 -23.19 7.65 24.15
C GLU A 39 -22.33 6.62 23.41
N ILE A 40 -22.80 6.12 22.26
CA ILE A 40 -22.04 5.20 21.42
C ILE A 40 -20.78 5.88 20.86
N ILE A 41 -20.89 7.13 20.39
CA ILE A 41 -19.72 7.94 19.99
C ILE A 41 -18.71 8.04 21.14
N LYS A 42 -19.17 8.32 22.35
CA LYS A 42 -18.31 8.42 23.53
C LYS A 42 -17.57 7.11 23.83
N LEU A 43 -18.23 5.96 23.73
CA LEU A 43 -17.56 4.64 23.87
C LEU A 43 -16.48 4.45 22.81
N GLY A 44 -16.74 4.88 21.58
CA GLY A 44 -15.75 4.89 20.51
C GLY A 44 -14.56 5.79 20.82
N ASP A 45 -14.81 6.99 21.34
CA ASP A 45 -13.76 7.94 21.71
C ASP A 45 -12.89 7.41 22.86
N GLU A 46 -13.49 6.81 23.88
CA GLU A 46 -12.77 6.17 24.98
C GLU A 46 -11.89 5.00 24.50
N ALA A 47 -12.40 4.19 23.58
CA ALA A 47 -11.62 3.11 22.97
C ALA A 47 -10.45 3.65 22.12
N TYR A 48 -10.70 4.72 21.36
CA TYR A 48 -9.70 5.37 20.53
C TYR A 48 -8.57 5.97 21.36
N GLU A 49 -8.87 6.69 22.44
CA GLU A 49 -7.88 7.27 23.36
C GLU A 49 -7.02 6.19 24.04
N LYS A 50 -7.59 5.02 24.31
CA LYS A 50 -6.86 3.85 24.84
C LYS A 50 -6.02 3.11 23.77
N GLY A 51 -6.07 3.54 22.52
CA GLY A 51 -5.36 2.90 21.41
C GLY A 51 -6.07 1.65 20.85
N TYR A 52 -7.30 1.34 21.27
CA TYR A 52 -8.10 0.22 20.78
C TYR A 52 -8.82 0.62 19.49
N PHE A 53 -8.04 0.98 18.45
CA PHE A 53 -8.55 1.61 17.23
C PHE A 53 -9.55 0.76 16.46
N GLU A 54 -9.35 -0.56 16.35
CA GLU A 54 -10.33 -1.45 15.70
C GLU A 54 -11.68 -1.40 16.44
N ARG A 55 -11.65 -1.56 17.74
CA ARG A 55 -12.86 -1.48 18.58
C ARG A 55 -13.54 -0.10 18.52
N ALA A 56 -12.74 0.96 18.46
CA ALA A 56 -13.29 2.31 18.27
C ALA A 56 -14.06 2.42 16.94
N GLY A 57 -13.49 1.88 15.85
CA GLY A 57 -14.13 1.79 14.55
C GLY A 57 -15.46 1.04 14.61
N ASP A 58 -15.49 -0.10 15.32
CA ASP A 58 -16.71 -0.90 15.50
C ASP A 58 -17.79 -0.11 16.21
N TYR A 59 -17.45 0.59 17.32
CA TYR A 59 -18.42 1.46 18.04
C TYR A 59 -18.97 2.56 17.13
N TYR A 60 -18.12 3.24 16.38
CA TYR A 60 -18.56 4.30 15.47
C TYR A 60 -19.50 3.79 14.37
N LEU A 61 -19.30 2.56 13.87
CA LEU A 61 -20.20 1.95 12.89
C LEU A 61 -21.56 1.53 13.47
N GLU A 62 -21.63 1.21 14.77
CA GLU A 62 -22.92 0.90 15.40
C GLU A 62 -23.85 2.12 15.38
N VAL A 63 -23.31 3.37 15.39
CA VAL A 63 -24.14 4.57 15.24
C VAL A 63 -24.85 4.56 13.88
N ASN A 64 -24.15 4.23 12.79
CA ASN A 64 -24.78 4.15 11.48
C ASN A 64 -25.84 3.04 11.38
N LYS A 65 -25.63 1.96 12.09
CA LYS A 65 -26.58 0.83 12.08
C LYS A 65 -27.93 1.17 12.75
N TYR A 66 -27.90 1.88 13.86
CA TYR A 66 -29.10 2.18 14.64
C TYR A 66 -29.68 3.58 14.39
N PHE A 67 -28.83 4.53 13.99
CA PHE A 67 -29.21 5.96 13.83
C PHE A 67 -28.74 6.53 12.49
N PRO A 68 -29.06 5.87 11.37
CA PRO A 68 -28.63 6.36 10.05
C PRO A 68 -29.16 7.78 9.78
N TYR A 69 -28.37 8.57 9.05
CA TYR A 69 -28.68 9.96 8.70
C TYR A 69 -28.74 10.96 9.86
N SER A 70 -28.36 10.58 11.06
CA SER A 70 -28.20 11.53 12.17
C SER A 70 -26.89 12.32 12.03
N VAL A 71 -26.78 13.41 12.82
CA VAL A 71 -25.51 14.18 12.90
C VAL A 71 -24.39 13.32 13.48
N GLU A 72 -24.74 12.46 14.44
CA GLU A 72 -23.83 11.49 15.03
C GLU A 72 -23.42 10.40 14.06
N ASP A 73 -24.26 10.03 13.09
CA ASP A 73 -23.91 9.07 12.04
C ASP A 73 -22.82 9.63 11.12
N GLU A 74 -22.98 10.87 10.64
CA GLU A 74 -21.95 11.55 9.86
C GLU A 74 -20.60 11.60 10.62
N LEU A 75 -20.67 11.97 11.90
CA LEU A 75 -19.51 12.02 12.78
C LEU A 75 -18.90 10.63 12.98
N GLY A 76 -19.72 9.63 13.31
CA GLY A 76 -19.31 8.26 13.56
C GLY A 76 -18.62 7.63 12.37
N LEU A 77 -19.24 7.70 11.17
CA LEU A 77 -18.62 7.19 9.95
C LEU A 77 -17.26 7.83 9.65
N SER A 78 -17.15 9.16 9.81
CA SER A 78 -15.88 9.86 9.62
C SER A 78 -14.81 9.41 10.63
N LYS A 79 -15.18 9.20 11.89
CA LYS A 79 -14.28 8.69 12.93
C LYS A 79 -13.91 7.22 12.71
N ALA A 80 -14.85 6.39 12.24
CA ALA A 80 -14.60 4.99 11.91
C ALA A 80 -13.50 4.85 10.83
N VAL A 81 -13.51 5.71 9.81
CA VAL A 81 -12.47 5.73 8.77
C VAL A 81 -11.08 5.91 9.37
N ASP A 82 -10.90 6.91 10.25
CA ASP A 82 -9.62 7.18 10.90
C ASP A 82 -9.22 6.05 11.86
N ALA A 83 -10.16 5.54 12.64
CA ALA A 83 -9.92 4.48 13.60
C ALA A 83 -9.47 3.18 12.92
N TYR A 84 -10.19 2.71 11.91
CA TYR A 84 -9.77 1.53 11.14
C TYR A 84 -8.45 1.74 10.40
N TYR A 85 -8.21 2.93 9.85
CA TYR A 85 -6.93 3.24 9.22
C TYR A 85 -5.78 3.10 10.22
N ARG A 86 -5.91 3.64 11.44
CA ARG A 86 -4.90 3.51 12.51
C ARG A 86 -4.73 2.08 13.00
N ALA A 87 -5.81 1.30 13.00
CA ALA A 87 -5.77 -0.13 13.28
C ALA A 87 -5.11 -0.96 12.17
N ARG A 88 -4.71 -0.33 11.05
CA ARG A 88 -4.24 -0.98 9.81
C ARG A 88 -5.28 -1.93 9.19
N LYS A 89 -6.56 -1.75 9.53
CA LYS A 89 -7.70 -2.43 8.91
C LYS A 89 -8.14 -1.65 7.67
N PHE A 90 -7.27 -1.64 6.66
CA PHE A 90 -7.41 -0.77 5.48
C PHE A 90 -8.69 -1.04 4.69
N GLU A 91 -9.12 -2.29 4.58
CA GLU A 91 -10.38 -2.63 3.93
C GLU A 91 -11.58 -2.04 4.68
N ASN A 92 -11.64 -2.19 6.02
CA ASN A 92 -12.71 -1.61 6.84
C ASN A 92 -12.73 -0.08 6.75
N SER A 93 -11.55 0.56 6.73
CA SER A 93 -11.42 2.01 6.52
C SER A 93 -12.00 2.44 5.17
N ARG A 94 -11.70 1.70 4.08
CA ARG A 94 -12.25 1.98 2.74
C ARG A 94 -13.76 1.77 2.65
N LEU A 95 -14.27 0.73 3.30
CA LEU A 95 -15.73 0.46 3.36
C LEU A 95 -16.46 1.58 4.10
N ALA A 96 -15.98 1.97 5.29
CA ALA A 96 -16.55 3.09 6.06
C ALA A 96 -16.47 4.41 5.27
N ALA A 97 -15.33 4.67 4.60
CA ALA A 97 -15.16 5.86 3.78
C ALA A 97 -16.10 5.87 2.56
N SER A 98 -16.28 4.74 1.88
CA SER A 98 -17.20 4.63 0.74
C SER A 98 -18.64 4.87 1.18
N LYS A 99 -19.02 4.35 2.34
CA LYS A 99 -20.35 4.59 2.92
C LYS A 99 -20.53 6.05 3.27
N PHE A 100 -19.55 6.67 3.94
CA PHE A 100 -19.59 8.10 4.26
C PHE A 100 -19.77 8.97 3.00
N LEU A 101 -18.94 8.74 1.99
CA LEU A 101 -18.96 9.54 0.75
C LEU A 101 -20.25 9.36 -0.05
N SER A 102 -20.92 8.20 0.08
CA SER A 102 -22.24 7.97 -0.53
C SER A 102 -23.36 8.70 0.19
N LEU A 103 -23.31 8.76 1.53
CA LEU A 103 -24.38 9.34 2.35
C LEU A 103 -24.19 10.87 2.53
N TYR A 104 -22.94 11.34 2.62
CA TYR A 104 -22.58 12.70 2.97
C TYR A 104 -21.55 13.32 2.00
N PRO A 105 -21.82 13.34 0.67
CA PRO A 105 -20.86 13.80 -0.33
C PRO A 105 -20.48 15.28 -0.16
N GLU A 106 -21.42 16.11 0.32
CA GLU A 106 -21.23 17.57 0.52
C GLU A 106 -20.67 17.93 1.91
N SER A 107 -20.36 16.93 2.74
CA SER A 107 -19.82 17.18 4.07
C SER A 107 -18.45 17.85 4.02
N SER A 108 -18.21 18.77 4.94
CA SER A 108 -16.87 19.36 5.16
C SER A 108 -15.80 18.33 5.50
N LYS A 109 -16.20 17.12 5.96
CA LYS A 109 -15.32 16.00 6.27
C LYS A 109 -14.99 15.14 5.04
N ALA A 110 -15.71 15.30 3.92
CA ALA A 110 -15.57 14.46 2.73
C ALA A 110 -14.13 14.48 2.17
N GLN A 111 -13.47 15.64 2.18
CA GLN A 111 -12.06 15.75 1.77
C GLN A 111 -11.14 14.86 2.62
N LYS A 112 -11.27 14.90 3.95
CA LYS A 112 -10.46 14.09 4.88
C LYS A 112 -10.75 12.60 4.71
N VAL A 113 -12.02 12.24 4.56
CA VAL A 113 -12.47 10.86 4.38
C VAL A 113 -11.93 10.29 3.06
N LEU A 114 -12.03 11.02 1.95
CA LEU A 114 -11.48 10.59 0.66
C LEU A 114 -9.96 10.45 0.70
N TYR A 115 -9.27 11.35 1.42
CA TYR A 115 -7.82 11.24 1.64
C TYR A 115 -7.44 9.93 2.34
N PHE A 116 -8.09 9.59 3.48
CA PHE A 116 -7.80 8.34 4.20
C PHE A 116 -8.18 7.09 3.40
N ARG A 117 -9.28 7.14 2.63
CA ARG A 117 -9.63 6.08 1.69
C ARG A 117 -8.50 5.83 0.69
N SER A 118 -7.98 6.90 0.08
CA SER A 118 -6.88 6.81 -0.89
C SER A 118 -5.59 6.30 -0.24
N LYS A 119 -5.28 6.80 0.95
CA LYS A 119 -4.09 6.42 1.71
C LYS A 119 -4.14 4.94 2.13
N SER A 120 -5.32 4.41 2.45
CA SER A 120 -5.51 3.00 2.78
C SER A 120 -5.11 2.05 1.65
N PHE A 121 -5.34 2.42 0.38
CA PHE A 121 -4.82 1.64 -0.76
C PHE A 121 -3.29 1.68 -0.84
N CYS A 122 -2.69 2.85 -0.56
CA CYS A 122 -1.25 3.02 -0.68
C CYS A 122 -0.48 2.28 0.43
N ASP A 123 -0.98 2.34 1.66
CA ASP A 123 -0.31 1.72 2.82
C ASP A 123 -0.53 0.19 2.86
N GLU A 124 -1.46 -0.33 2.06
CA GLU A 124 -1.64 -1.77 1.83
C GLU A 124 -0.58 -2.36 0.89
N ILE A 125 0.06 -1.54 0.03
CA ILE A 125 1.13 -1.98 -0.88
C ILE A 125 2.27 -2.65 -0.11
N ASP A 126 2.63 -2.15 1.06
CA ASP A 126 3.73 -2.66 1.90
C ASP A 126 3.42 -4.05 2.50
N ILE A 127 2.14 -4.45 2.56
CA ILE A 127 1.70 -5.70 3.19
C ILE A 127 1.67 -6.86 2.19
N VAL A 128 1.41 -6.55 0.92
CA VAL A 128 1.22 -7.55 -0.14
C VAL A 128 2.25 -7.33 -1.26
N GLU A 129 3.46 -7.86 -1.09
CA GLU A 129 4.59 -7.68 -2.03
C GLU A 129 4.29 -8.06 -3.49
N ARG A 130 3.20 -8.76 -3.79
CA ARG A 130 2.85 -9.27 -5.12
C ARG A 130 1.63 -8.60 -5.76
N ASP A 131 0.80 -7.90 -5.00
CA ASP A 131 -0.45 -7.36 -5.56
C ASP A 131 -0.24 -5.97 -6.17
N GLN A 132 -0.27 -5.94 -7.51
CA GLN A 132 -0.23 -4.68 -8.26
C GLN A 132 -1.58 -3.93 -8.22
N ALA A 133 -2.67 -4.56 -7.76
CA ALA A 133 -3.99 -3.92 -7.71
C ALA A 133 -4.00 -2.78 -6.71
N ALA A 134 -3.51 -3.00 -5.48
CA ALA A 134 -3.41 -1.96 -4.46
C ALA A 134 -2.63 -0.72 -4.94
N ALA A 135 -1.52 -0.94 -5.67
CA ALA A 135 -0.74 0.17 -6.22
C ALA A 135 -1.51 0.96 -7.32
N ARG A 136 -2.24 0.27 -8.20
CA ARG A 136 -3.10 0.93 -9.18
C ARG A 136 -4.25 1.68 -8.54
N ASP A 137 -4.87 1.10 -7.51
CA ASP A 137 -5.96 1.71 -6.76
C ASP A 137 -5.50 2.91 -5.95
N CYS A 138 -4.30 2.85 -5.36
CA CYS A 138 -3.63 4.00 -4.75
C CYS A 138 -3.50 5.17 -5.73
N ILE A 139 -2.96 4.90 -6.93
CA ILE A 139 -2.77 5.93 -7.95
C ILE A 139 -4.11 6.53 -8.39
N SER A 140 -5.08 5.68 -8.76
CA SER A 140 -6.38 6.14 -9.25
C SER A 140 -7.17 6.92 -8.21
N SER A 141 -7.17 6.46 -6.96
CA SER A 141 -7.88 7.09 -5.85
C SER A 141 -7.28 8.46 -5.49
N PHE A 142 -5.95 8.59 -5.46
CA PHE A 142 -5.32 9.88 -5.21
C PHE A 142 -5.41 10.85 -6.40
N LEU A 143 -5.43 10.36 -7.65
CA LEU A 143 -5.71 11.21 -8.80
C LEU A 143 -7.14 11.79 -8.72
N ALA A 144 -8.13 10.98 -8.32
CA ALA A 144 -9.49 11.46 -8.08
C ALA A 144 -9.54 12.48 -6.93
N PHE A 145 -8.81 12.22 -5.82
CA PHE A 145 -8.69 13.17 -4.71
C PHE A 145 -8.11 14.52 -5.16
N LEU A 146 -7.03 14.51 -5.93
CA LEU A 146 -6.39 15.74 -6.42
C LEU A 146 -7.25 16.51 -7.42
N SER A 147 -8.07 15.79 -8.21
CA SER A 147 -9.04 16.41 -9.12
C SER A 147 -10.15 17.14 -8.37
N LEU A 148 -10.68 16.55 -7.30
CA LEU A 148 -11.74 17.14 -6.48
C LEU A 148 -11.20 18.25 -5.53
N TYR A 149 -10.00 18.08 -5.01
CA TYR A 149 -9.40 18.97 -4.01
C TYR A 149 -8.01 19.47 -4.42
N PRO A 150 -7.87 20.22 -5.53
CA PRO A 150 -6.56 20.63 -6.07
C PRO A 150 -5.76 21.58 -5.15
N LYS A 151 -6.44 22.23 -4.21
CA LYS A 151 -5.83 23.15 -3.22
C LYS A 151 -5.69 22.51 -1.83
N SER A 152 -5.85 21.20 -1.71
CA SER A 152 -5.71 20.48 -0.43
C SER A 152 -4.32 20.69 0.17
N VAL A 153 -4.26 20.84 1.49
CA VAL A 153 -2.99 20.84 2.24
C VAL A 153 -2.24 19.51 2.10
N SER A 154 -2.98 18.40 1.86
CA SER A 154 -2.42 17.05 1.64
C SER A 154 -1.97 16.80 0.20
N LYS A 155 -2.00 17.79 -0.70
CA LYS A 155 -1.63 17.64 -2.12
C LYS A 155 -0.24 17.03 -2.29
N LYS A 156 0.78 17.58 -1.62
CA LYS A 156 2.17 17.10 -1.74
C LYS A 156 2.31 15.65 -1.29
N GLU A 157 1.60 15.26 -0.23
CA GLU A 157 1.62 13.88 0.26
C GLU A 157 0.92 12.93 -0.70
N ALA A 158 -0.22 13.34 -1.27
CA ALA A 158 -0.91 12.58 -2.31
C ALA A 158 -0.03 12.36 -3.55
N GLU A 159 0.63 13.41 -4.05
CA GLU A 159 1.57 13.33 -5.18
C GLU A 159 2.75 12.39 -4.88
N LYS A 160 3.30 12.44 -3.66
CA LYS A 160 4.36 11.53 -3.20
C LYS A 160 3.86 10.07 -3.17
N SER A 161 2.66 9.83 -2.66
CA SER A 161 2.06 8.49 -2.61
C SER A 161 1.85 7.92 -4.03
N ILE A 162 1.38 8.73 -4.98
CA ILE A 162 1.27 8.35 -6.39
C ILE A 162 2.65 8.00 -6.96
N SER A 163 3.68 8.82 -6.68
CA SER A 163 5.04 8.56 -7.14
C SER A 163 5.59 7.24 -6.61
N ASN A 164 5.44 6.98 -5.32
CA ASN A 164 5.88 5.73 -4.68
C ASN A 164 5.16 4.50 -5.26
N ALA A 165 3.83 4.60 -5.48
CA ALA A 165 3.07 3.52 -6.09
C ALA A 165 3.50 3.24 -7.54
N ARG A 166 3.84 4.28 -8.31
CA ARG A 166 4.40 4.12 -9.67
C ARG A 166 5.78 3.45 -9.64
N GLU A 167 6.67 3.88 -8.74
CA GLU A 167 7.97 3.24 -8.54
C GLU A 167 7.83 1.76 -8.19
N PHE A 168 6.92 1.42 -7.28
CA PHE A 168 6.62 0.04 -6.94
C PHE A 168 6.23 -0.78 -8.19
N LEU A 169 5.32 -0.27 -9.04
CA LEU A 169 4.90 -0.95 -10.26
C LEU A 169 6.05 -1.14 -11.26
N VAL A 170 6.93 -0.14 -11.39
CA VAL A 170 8.14 -0.25 -12.24
C VAL A 170 9.08 -1.32 -11.70
N GLY A 171 9.36 -1.31 -10.39
CA GLY A 171 10.20 -2.32 -9.74
C GLY A 171 9.68 -3.74 -9.93
N GLN A 172 8.36 -3.94 -9.83
CA GLN A 172 7.73 -5.24 -10.09
C GLN A 172 7.92 -5.69 -11.55
N GLN A 173 7.71 -4.80 -12.53
CA GLN A 173 7.93 -5.14 -13.94
C GLN A 173 9.40 -5.43 -14.25
N LEU A 174 10.33 -4.69 -13.63
CA LEU A 174 11.77 -4.94 -13.72
C LEU A 174 12.11 -6.36 -13.19
N ASN A 175 11.55 -6.73 -12.03
CA ASN A 175 11.75 -8.07 -11.47
C ASN A 175 11.24 -9.19 -12.39
N VAL A 176 10.11 -8.96 -13.06
CA VAL A 176 9.61 -9.90 -14.09
C VAL A 176 10.59 -10.01 -15.26
N GLY A 177 11.16 -8.89 -15.74
CA GLY A 177 12.19 -8.90 -16.78
C GLY A 177 13.45 -9.67 -16.36
N LYS A 178 13.94 -9.39 -15.14
CA LYS A 178 15.10 -10.12 -14.54
C LYS A 178 14.82 -11.62 -14.38
N TYR A 179 13.60 -12.01 -14.04
CA TYR A 179 13.22 -13.41 -13.98
C TYR A 179 13.37 -14.11 -15.34
N TYR A 180 12.95 -13.46 -16.46
CA TYR A 180 13.13 -14.01 -17.80
C TYR A 180 14.60 -14.13 -18.17
N LEU A 181 15.45 -13.15 -17.86
CA LEU A 181 16.90 -13.24 -18.06
C LEU A 181 17.50 -14.44 -17.31
N LYS A 182 17.16 -14.59 -16.03
CA LYS A 182 17.63 -15.72 -15.21
C LYS A 182 17.19 -17.08 -15.77
N ARG A 183 16.09 -17.12 -16.53
CA ARG A 183 15.59 -18.32 -17.21
C ARG A 183 16.11 -18.48 -18.64
N ASN A 184 17.17 -17.74 -19.00
CA ASN A 184 17.77 -17.75 -20.34
C ASN A 184 16.75 -17.45 -21.46
N ASN A 185 15.83 -16.51 -21.21
CA ASN A 185 14.84 -16.04 -22.18
C ASN A 185 14.98 -14.53 -22.42
N PRO A 186 16.07 -14.08 -23.07
CA PRO A 186 16.34 -12.66 -23.28
C PRO A 186 15.28 -11.97 -24.15
N ALA A 187 14.68 -12.66 -25.10
CA ALA A 187 13.63 -12.10 -25.95
C ALA A 187 12.37 -11.69 -25.13
N ALA A 188 11.98 -12.48 -24.13
CA ALA A 188 10.89 -12.12 -23.22
C ALA A 188 11.30 -10.96 -22.29
N ALA A 189 12.55 -10.96 -21.81
CA ALA A 189 13.09 -9.88 -20.99
C ALA A 189 13.09 -8.53 -21.74
N ILE A 190 13.56 -8.50 -23.00
CA ILE A 190 13.54 -7.31 -23.86
C ILE A 190 12.13 -6.72 -23.94
N ARG A 191 11.11 -7.55 -24.19
CA ARG A 191 9.72 -7.05 -24.24
C ARG A 191 9.29 -6.36 -22.95
N ARG A 192 9.69 -6.90 -21.78
CA ARG A 192 9.39 -6.31 -20.47
C ARG A 192 10.12 -4.99 -20.26
N PHE A 193 11.41 -4.94 -20.51
CA PHE A 193 12.23 -3.73 -20.33
C PHE A 193 11.83 -2.62 -21.29
N LYS A 194 11.59 -2.93 -22.58
CA LYS A 194 11.05 -1.96 -23.55
C LYS A 194 9.72 -1.40 -23.09
N LYS A 195 8.79 -2.25 -22.59
CA LYS A 195 7.50 -1.81 -22.08
C LYS A 195 7.64 -0.82 -20.91
N ILE A 196 8.59 -1.05 -19.99
CA ILE A 196 8.88 -0.09 -18.90
C ILE A 196 9.31 1.25 -19.49
N LYS A 197 10.26 1.28 -20.41
CA LYS A 197 10.77 2.51 -21.03
C LYS A 197 9.69 3.28 -21.80
N GLU A 198 8.80 2.60 -22.49
CA GLU A 198 7.67 3.19 -23.22
C GLU A 198 6.65 3.86 -22.30
N THR A 199 6.36 3.24 -21.16
CA THR A 199 5.29 3.67 -20.27
C THR A 199 5.73 4.54 -19.10
N THR A 200 7.07 4.62 -18.85
CA THR A 200 7.65 5.30 -17.70
C THR A 200 8.60 6.40 -18.13
N LYS A 201 8.25 7.65 -17.80
CA LYS A 201 9.12 8.80 -18.14
C LYS A 201 10.18 9.09 -17.07
N VAL A 202 9.86 8.84 -15.81
CA VAL A 202 10.71 9.11 -14.65
C VAL A 202 10.58 7.96 -13.66
N SER A 203 11.71 7.35 -13.32
CA SER A 203 11.82 6.32 -12.29
C SER A 203 13.30 6.11 -11.93
N SER A 204 13.57 5.82 -10.67
CA SER A 204 14.91 5.47 -10.19
C SER A 204 15.44 4.15 -10.78
N PHE A 205 14.55 3.31 -11.30
CA PHE A 205 14.89 2.02 -11.92
C PHE A 205 15.28 2.12 -13.40
N LEU A 206 15.06 3.25 -14.09
CA LEU A 206 15.33 3.36 -15.52
C LEU A 206 16.80 3.08 -15.90
N PRO A 207 17.82 3.49 -15.13
CA PRO A 207 19.20 3.10 -15.43
C PRO A 207 19.42 1.58 -15.37
N GLU A 208 18.88 0.87 -14.36
CA GLU A 208 18.95 -0.59 -14.30
C GLU A 208 18.19 -1.24 -15.45
N VAL A 209 16.99 -0.73 -15.79
CA VAL A 209 16.20 -1.23 -16.92
C VAL A 209 17.00 -1.17 -18.23
N SER A 210 17.65 -0.05 -18.50
CA SER A 210 18.50 0.12 -19.70
C SER A 210 19.70 -0.82 -19.68
N TYR A 211 20.37 -0.96 -18.55
CA TYR A 211 21.48 -1.91 -18.40
C TYR A 211 21.03 -3.36 -18.68
N ARG A 212 19.89 -3.79 -18.10
CA ARG A 212 19.34 -5.13 -18.34
C ARG A 212 18.87 -5.33 -19.78
N LEU A 213 18.47 -4.26 -20.45
CA LEU A 213 18.13 -4.30 -21.86
C LEU A 213 19.37 -4.54 -22.73
N ILE A 214 20.48 -3.85 -22.43
CA ILE A 214 21.80 -4.09 -23.10
C ILE A 214 22.23 -5.56 -22.88
N GLU A 215 22.22 -6.04 -21.63
CA GLU A 215 22.53 -7.44 -21.32
C GLU A 215 21.68 -8.41 -22.16
N SER A 216 20.39 -8.13 -22.31
CA SER A 216 19.47 -8.95 -23.09
C SER A 216 19.78 -8.89 -24.61
N PHE A 217 20.14 -7.74 -25.13
CA PHE A 217 20.54 -7.58 -26.55
C PHE A 217 21.80 -8.37 -26.85
N LEU A 218 22.84 -8.24 -26.02
CA LEU A 218 24.08 -8.97 -26.19
C LEU A 218 23.88 -10.49 -26.15
N LEU A 219 23.02 -11.00 -25.28
CA LEU A 219 22.67 -12.43 -25.25
C LEU A 219 22.00 -12.93 -26.53
N LEU A 220 21.43 -12.05 -27.34
CA LEU A 220 20.83 -12.37 -28.64
C LEU A 220 21.74 -12.00 -29.82
N GLY A 221 22.97 -11.49 -29.60
CA GLY A 221 23.84 -11.02 -30.65
C GLY A 221 23.38 -9.73 -31.34
N LEU A 222 22.49 -8.95 -30.70
CA LEU A 222 21.95 -7.68 -31.20
C LEU A 222 22.86 -6.52 -30.79
N SER A 223 24.04 -6.50 -31.39
CA SER A 223 25.14 -5.59 -31.01
C SER A 223 24.83 -4.11 -31.29
N SER A 224 24.17 -3.83 -32.41
CA SER A 224 23.76 -2.46 -32.78
C SER A 224 22.77 -1.87 -31.78
N GLU A 225 21.79 -2.66 -31.35
CA GLU A 225 20.79 -2.26 -30.36
C GLU A 225 21.42 -2.07 -28.98
N ALA A 226 22.37 -2.93 -28.60
CA ALA A 226 23.12 -2.79 -27.36
C ALA A 226 23.93 -1.51 -27.31
N GLY A 227 24.69 -1.19 -28.39
CA GLY A 227 25.46 0.05 -28.50
C GLY A 227 24.57 1.31 -28.48
N SER A 228 23.45 1.28 -29.20
CA SER A 228 22.49 2.40 -29.21
C SER A 228 21.88 2.66 -27.82
N GLU A 229 21.60 1.60 -27.09
CA GLU A 229 21.08 1.72 -25.73
C GLU A 229 22.13 2.22 -24.72
N GLU A 230 23.40 1.82 -24.89
CA GLU A 230 24.51 2.31 -24.08
C GLU A 230 24.76 3.81 -24.33
N GLU A 231 24.74 4.26 -25.58
CA GLU A 231 24.81 5.68 -25.91
C GLU A 231 23.69 6.49 -25.29
N TYR A 232 22.46 5.94 -25.29
CA TYR A 232 21.33 6.54 -24.59
C TYR A 232 21.63 6.66 -23.09
N MET A 233 22.18 5.62 -22.43
CA MET A 233 22.52 5.66 -21.02
C MET A 233 23.57 6.72 -20.70
N ARG A 234 24.63 6.84 -21.50
CA ARG A 234 25.64 7.88 -21.32
C ARG A 234 25.06 9.29 -21.39
N LYS A 235 24.12 9.52 -22.31
CA LYS A 235 23.48 10.83 -22.47
C LYS A 235 22.47 11.13 -21.34
N LYS A 236 21.71 10.13 -20.91
CA LYS A 236 20.57 10.33 -20.01
C LYS A 236 20.86 10.07 -18.53
N PHE A 237 21.81 9.18 -18.24
CA PHE A 237 22.14 8.68 -16.91
C PHE A 237 23.64 8.69 -16.64
N SER A 238 24.35 9.74 -17.10
CA SER A 238 25.80 9.85 -17.03
C SER A 238 26.44 9.59 -15.67
N ASN A 239 25.72 9.90 -14.59
CA ASN A 239 26.22 9.75 -13.21
C ASN A 239 25.75 8.45 -12.54
N SER A 240 25.22 7.50 -13.30
CA SER A 240 24.72 6.23 -12.75
C SER A 240 25.79 5.14 -12.82
N SER A 241 26.00 4.42 -11.73
CA SER A 241 26.87 3.22 -11.71
C SER A 241 26.41 2.13 -12.70
N TRP A 242 25.15 2.12 -13.09
CA TRP A 242 24.63 1.25 -14.15
C TRP A 242 25.19 1.63 -15.54
N THR A 243 25.42 2.93 -15.77
CA THR A 243 26.03 3.41 -17.01
C THR A 243 27.48 2.94 -17.10
N ASP A 244 28.27 3.07 -16.03
CA ASP A 244 29.63 2.53 -15.98
C ASP A 244 29.65 1.01 -16.17
N GLY A 245 28.65 0.32 -15.61
CA GLY A 245 28.46 -1.11 -15.82
C GLY A 245 28.19 -1.48 -17.28
N ALA A 246 27.36 -0.69 -17.96
CA ALA A 246 27.00 -0.88 -19.36
C ALA A 246 28.19 -0.71 -20.29
N THR A 247 28.98 0.34 -20.10
CA THR A 247 30.23 0.55 -20.89
C THR A 247 31.17 -0.64 -20.72
N ARG A 248 31.44 -1.08 -19.47
CA ARG A 248 32.29 -2.28 -19.26
C ARG A 248 31.71 -3.55 -19.87
N LEU A 249 30.41 -3.68 -20.00
CA LEU A 249 29.75 -4.85 -20.58
C LEU A 249 29.92 -4.84 -22.12
N ILE A 250 29.79 -3.68 -22.75
CA ILE A 250 30.03 -3.48 -24.20
C ILE A 250 31.49 -3.77 -24.55
N ASP A 251 32.44 -3.17 -23.81
CA ASP A 251 33.90 -3.38 -24.04
C ASP A 251 34.28 -4.88 -24.02
N LYS A 252 33.73 -5.61 -23.04
CA LYS A 252 33.96 -7.06 -22.92
C LYS A 252 33.32 -7.88 -24.03
N SER A 253 32.31 -7.37 -24.70
CA SER A 253 31.65 -8.06 -25.82
C SER A 253 32.42 -7.94 -27.15
N GLY A 254 33.48 -7.13 -27.20
CA GLY A 254 34.29 -6.90 -28.40
C GLY A 254 33.56 -6.06 -29.46
N LEU A 255 32.64 -5.23 -29.03
CA LEU A 255 31.86 -4.32 -29.87
C LEU A 255 32.48 -2.91 -29.82
N ASP A 256 33.76 -2.78 -30.24
CA ASP A 256 34.43 -1.49 -30.44
C ASP A 256 34.13 -0.92 -31.82
#